data_9ed4d24148ecbfb2ff087be519b6491c
#
_entry.id   9ed4d24148ecbfb2ff087be519b6491c
#
_cell.length_a   1.000
_cell.length_b   1.000
_cell.length_c   1.000
_cell.angle_alpha   90.00
_cell.angle_beta   90.00
_cell.angle_gamma   90.00
#
_symmetry.space_group_name_H-M   'P 1'
#
loop_
_entity.id
_entity.type
_entity.pdbx_description
1 polymer ?
#
loop_
_entity_poly.entity_id
_entity_poly.type
_entity_poly.pdbx_seq_one_letter_code
_entity_poly.pdbx_strand_id
1 'polypeptide(L)'
;VFDLCFLGMGDDCHTASLFPGSPLLSDSVEESFAAVEPSGKGWRLTITPLGLRRCGRVVVTVTGEGKAAAVREVFHGSENTQVSPVQVLKDLADKVIWLMDSSAAKQF
;
A
#
# COMPACT_ATOMS: atom_id res chain seq x y z
N VAL A 1 5.71 -15.31 -1.95
CA VAL A 1 4.65 -15.80 -2.83
C VAL A 1 4.99 -15.54 -4.29
N PHE A 2 5.37 -14.32 -4.63
CA PHE A 2 5.79 -13.95 -5.98
C PHE A 2 7.20 -13.40 -5.95
N ASP A 3 7.91 -13.54 -7.07
CA ASP A 3 9.23 -12.94 -7.20
C ASP A 3 9.12 -11.42 -7.29
N LEU A 4 8.07 -10.92 -7.93
CA LEU A 4 7.85 -9.51 -8.18
C LEU A 4 6.37 -9.19 -8.06
N CYS A 5 6.05 -8.12 -7.34
CA CYS A 5 4.69 -7.64 -7.15
C CYS A 5 4.63 -6.16 -7.56
N PHE A 6 3.76 -5.82 -8.50
CA PHE A 6 3.50 -4.43 -8.88
C PHE A 6 2.27 -3.91 -8.15
N LEU A 7 2.40 -2.74 -7.54
CA LEU A 7 1.30 -2.08 -6.84
C LEU A 7 1.12 -0.66 -7.35
N GLY A 8 -0.09 -0.14 -7.20
CA GLY A 8 -0.37 1.28 -7.26
C GLY A 8 -0.64 1.81 -5.87
N MET A 9 -1.02 3.08 -5.80
CA MET A 9 -1.43 3.72 -4.55
C MET A 9 -2.60 4.67 -4.84
N GLY A 10 -3.64 4.60 -4.04
CA GLY A 10 -4.74 5.55 -4.11
C GLY A 10 -4.40 6.87 -3.42
N ASP A 11 -5.20 7.90 -3.67
CA ASP A 11 -5.04 9.20 -3.04
C ASP A 11 -5.40 9.18 -1.54
N ASP A 12 -6.04 8.12 -1.07
CA ASP A 12 -6.30 7.83 0.33
C ASP A 12 -5.21 6.95 0.97
N CYS A 13 -4.09 6.76 0.28
CA CYS A 13 -2.96 5.93 0.69
C CYS A 13 -3.26 4.43 0.75
N HIS A 14 -4.34 3.96 0.09
CA HIS A 14 -4.56 2.51 -0.01
C HIS A 14 -3.62 1.91 -1.06
N THR A 15 -3.33 0.62 -0.92
CA THR A 15 -2.68 -0.18 -1.95
C THR A 15 -3.33 -1.56 -1.99
N ALA A 16 -3.33 -2.21 -3.16
CA ALA A 16 -4.15 -3.40 -3.39
C ALA A 16 -5.59 -3.10 -2.95
N SER A 17 -6.22 -3.97 -2.18
CA SER A 17 -7.51 -3.63 -1.55
C SER A 17 -7.37 -3.49 -0.03
N LEU A 18 -6.25 -2.95 0.42
CA LEU A 18 -5.98 -2.60 1.81
C LEU A 18 -6.34 -1.12 1.99
N PHE A 19 -7.58 -0.87 2.40
CA PHE A 19 -8.10 0.49 2.57
C PHE A 19 -7.93 0.96 4.02
N PRO A 20 -7.95 2.28 4.26
CA PRO A 20 -7.90 2.80 5.63
C PRO A 20 -8.94 2.12 6.53
N GLY A 21 -8.52 1.70 7.72
CA GLY A 21 -9.37 1.02 8.67
C GLY A 21 -9.63 -0.45 8.40
N SER A 22 -9.01 -1.03 7.38
CA SER A 22 -9.23 -2.45 7.04
C SER A 22 -8.78 -3.38 8.16
N PRO A 23 -9.59 -4.42 8.50
CA PRO A 23 -9.16 -5.42 9.46
C PRO A 23 -7.94 -6.22 8.99
N LEU A 24 -7.65 -6.23 7.68
CA LEU A 24 -6.50 -6.94 7.13
C LEU A 24 -5.17 -6.24 7.42
N LEU A 25 -5.19 -5.02 7.95
CA LEU A 25 -3.98 -4.30 8.35
C LEU A 25 -3.44 -4.76 9.71
N SER A 26 -4.14 -5.67 10.37
CA SER A 26 -3.71 -6.25 11.65
C SER A 26 -2.54 -7.21 11.46
N ASP A 27 -1.62 -7.23 12.42
CA ASP A 27 -0.50 -8.17 12.43
C ASP A 27 -0.95 -9.61 12.65
N SER A 28 -2.20 -9.83 13.08
CA SER A 28 -2.74 -11.17 13.33
C SER A 28 -3.18 -11.91 12.07
N VAL A 29 -3.19 -11.27 10.91
CA VAL A 29 -3.57 -11.90 9.65
C VAL A 29 -2.46 -12.84 9.21
N GLU A 30 -2.80 -14.12 9.02
CA GLU A 30 -1.84 -15.17 8.71
C GLU A 30 -1.88 -15.65 7.25
N GLU A 31 -2.85 -15.19 6.48
CA GLU A 31 -3.00 -15.55 5.07
C GLU A 31 -2.26 -14.57 4.17
N SER A 32 -1.69 -15.09 3.08
CA SER A 32 -1.06 -14.24 2.07
C SER A 32 -2.08 -13.47 1.22
N PHE A 33 -3.27 -14.06 1.05
CA PHE A 33 -4.39 -13.45 0.34
C PHE A 33 -5.64 -13.64 1.17
N ALA A 34 -6.52 -12.66 1.13
CA ALA A 34 -7.76 -12.71 1.90
C ALA A 34 -8.89 -12.01 1.16
N ALA A 35 -10.12 -12.42 1.47
CA ALA A 35 -11.31 -11.73 1.02
C ALA A 35 -11.61 -10.57 1.98
N VAL A 36 -12.02 -9.45 1.43
CA VAL A 36 -12.40 -8.28 2.21
C VAL A 36 -13.54 -7.55 1.49
N GLU A 37 -14.43 -6.95 2.26
CA GLU A 37 -15.49 -6.10 1.72
C GLU A 37 -15.27 -4.67 2.22
N PRO A 38 -14.54 -3.84 1.46
CA PRO A 38 -14.41 -2.44 1.81
C PRO A 38 -15.76 -1.74 1.71
N SER A 39 -16.01 -0.79 2.60
CA SER A 39 -17.29 -0.10 2.66
C SER A 39 -17.68 0.50 1.29
N GLY A 40 -18.84 0.10 0.79
CA GLY A 40 -19.38 0.62 -0.47
C GLY A 40 -18.70 0.10 -1.73
N LYS A 41 -17.79 -0.88 -1.64
CA LYS A 41 -16.98 -1.32 -2.78
C LYS A 41 -17.21 -2.78 -3.18
N GLY A 42 -18.03 -3.52 -2.42
CA GLY A 42 -18.25 -4.95 -2.67
C GLY A 42 -17.09 -5.82 -2.26
N TRP A 43 -17.25 -7.13 -2.41
CA TRP A 43 -16.21 -8.10 -2.04
C TRP A 43 -15.02 -8.06 -2.98
N ARG A 44 -13.83 -8.16 -2.42
CA ARG A 44 -12.57 -8.18 -3.15
C ARG A 44 -11.63 -9.23 -2.57
N LEU A 45 -10.76 -9.75 -3.42
CA LEU A 45 -9.62 -10.55 -2.99
C LEU A 45 -8.40 -9.64 -3.02
N THR A 46 -7.59 -9.70 -1.99
CA THR A 46 -6.40 -8.85 -1.91
C THR A 46 -5.21 -9.61 -1.35
N ILE A 47 -4.01 -9.20 -1.78
CA ILE A 47 -2.81 -9.57 -1.08
C ILE A 47 -2.80 -8.85 0.27
N THR A 48 -2.33 -9.54 1.31
CA THR A 48 -2.26 -8.99 2.66
C THR A 48 -0.86 -8.44 2.95
N PRO A 49 -0.67 -7.71 4.05
CA PRO A 49 0.69 -7.32 4.45
C PRO A 49 1.64 -8.52 4.56
N LEU A 50 1.17 -9.64 5.08
CA LEU A 50 1.97 -10.86 5.13
C LEU A 50 2.32 -11.36 3.74
N GLY A 51 1.36 -11.33 2.81
CA GLY A 51 1.61 -11.71 1.43
C GLY A 51 2.68 -10.83 0.77
N LEU A 52 2.64 -9.52 1.05
CA LEU A 52 3.65 -8.60 0.55
C LEU A 52 5.03 -8.91 1.13
N ARG A 53 5.11 -9.24 2.41
CA ARG A 53 6.38 -9.65 3.04
C ARG A 53 6.98 -10.90 2.39
N ARG A 54 6.15 -11.75 1.83
CA ARG A 54 6.57 -13.00 1.17
C ARG A 54 6.97 -12.82 -0.30
N CYS A 55 6.78 -11.62 -0.87
CA CYS A 55 7.22 -11.33 -2.22
C CYS A 55 8.72 -11.04 -2.23
N GLY A 56 9.39 -11.37 -3.33
CA GLY A 56 10.81 -11.10 -3.48
C GLY A 56 11.10 -9.62 -3.63
N ARG A 57 10.30 -8.93 -4.44
CA ARG A 57 10.38 -7.48 -4.65
C ARG A 57 8.99 -6.90 -4.84
N VAL A 58 8.84 -5.64 -4.44
CA VAL A 58 7.60 -4.89 -4.62
C VAL A 58 7.94 -3.59 -5.32
N VAL A 59 7.23 -3.29 -6.39
CA VAL A 59 7.37 -2.02 -7.13
C VAL A 59 6.06 -1.27 -7.01
N VAL A 60 6.13 -0.04 -6.47
CA VAL A 60 4.96 0.83 -6.34
C VAL A 60 5.09 1.95 -7.36
N THR A 61 4.12 2.04 -8.25
CA THR A 61 4.09 3.09 -9.26
C THR A 61 3.08 4.15 -8.87
N VAL A 62 3.53 5.41 -8.77
CA VAL A 62 2.68 6.53 -8.39
C VAL A 62 2.89 7.66 -9.40
N THR A 63 1.83 8.06 -10.08
CA THR A 63 1.90 9.12 -11.09
C THR A 63 0.81 10.16 -10.88
N GLY A 64 1.14 11.39 -11.24
CA GLY A 64 0.20 12.50 -11.28
C GLY A 64 0.17 13.33 -10.00
N GLU A 65 -0.14 14.63 -10.17
CA GLU A 65 -0.17 15.59 -9.06
C GLU A 65 -1.25 15.26 -8.03
N GLY A 66 -2.33 14.59 -8.44
CA GLY A 66 -3.38 14.17 -7.51
C GLY A 66 -2.90 13.19 -6.43
N LYS A 67 -1.72 12.60 -6.60
CA LYS A 67 -1.11 11.71 -5.61
C LYS A 67 -0.10 12.41 -4.70
N ALA A 68 0.24 13.67 -4.99
CA ALA A 68 1.33 14.34 -4.28
C ALA A 68 1.12 14.44 -2.77
N ALA A 69 -0.10 14.78 -2.34
CA ALA A 69 -0.42 14.86 -0.92
C ALA A 69 -0.31 13.49 -0.23
N ALA A 70 -0.77 12.43 -0.90
CA ALA A 70 -0.68 11.07 -0.37
C ALA A 70 0.77 10.62 -0.25
N VAL A 71 1.60 10.92 -1.25
CA VAL A 71 3.05 10.64 -1.20
C VAL A 71 3.69 11.31 0.01
N ARG A 72 3.39 12.59 0.22
CA ARG A 72 3.90 13.31 1.39
C ARG A 72 3.45 12.65 2.69
N GLU A 73 2.18 12.28 2.79
CA GLU A 73 1.66 11.64 4.00
C GLU A 73 2.36 10.33 4.30
N VAL A 74 2.61 9.52 3.27
CA VAL A 74 3.28 8.23 3.44
C VAL A 74 4.70 8.39 3.97
N PHE A 75 5.47 9.33 3.42
CA PHE A 75 6.89 9.46 3.72
C PHE A 75 7.20 10.43 4.86
N HIS A 76 6.36 11.43 5.07
CA HIS A 76 6.61 12.50 6.05
C HIS A 76 5.50 12.70 7.07
N GLY A 77 4.35 12.05 6.89
CA GLY A 77 3.26 12.11 7.85
C GLY A 77 3.47 11.19 9.04
N SER A 78 2.51 11.20 9.95
CA SER A 78 2.52 10.29 11.10
C SER A 78 2.46 8.86 10.64
N GLU A 79 3.21 7.98 11.30
CA GLU A 79 3.22 6.57 10.98
C GLU A 79 2.00 5.89 11.58
N ASN A 80 1.00 5.61 10.72
CA ASN A 80 -0.24 4.97 11.11
C ASN A 80 -0.79 4.18 9.92
N THR A 81 -0.58 2.87 9.93
CA THR A 81 -1.01 1.99 8.83
C THR A 81 -2.52 1.87 8.72
N GLN A 82 -3.28 2.15 9.77
CA GLN A 82 -4.74 2.17 9.71
C GLN A 82 -5.28 3.37 8.93
N VAL A 83 -4.52 4.46 8.90
CA VAL A 83 -4.88 5.69 8.18
C VAL A 83 -4.22 5.72 6.80
N SER A 84 -2.99 5.26 6.71
CA SER A 84 -2.20 5.23 5.47
C SER A 84 -1.70 3.82 5.23
N PRO A 85 -2.55 2.93 4.71
CA PRO A 85 -2.22 1.50 4.58
C PRO A 85 -0.93 1.20 3.83
N VAL A 86 -0.58 2.00 2.83
CA VAL A 86 0.63 1.77 2.05
C VAL A 86 1.91 1.87 2.90
N GLN A 87 1.81 2.46 4.10
CA GLN A 87 2.94 2.52 5.03
C GLN A 87 3.39 1.15 5.53
N VAL A 88 2.58 0.09 5.35
CA VAL A 88 3.03 -1.28 5.65
C VAL A 88 4.28 -1.64 4.85
N LEU A 89 4.49 -1.01 3.69
CA LEU A 89 5.65 -1.25 2.85
C LEU A 89 6.94 -0.66 3.44
N LYS A 90 6.84 0.24 4.41
CA LYS A 90 8.03 0.84 5.03
C LYS A 90 8.86 -0.19 5.80
N ASP A 91 8.20 -1.22 6.32
CA ASP A 91 8.88 -2.33 7.00
C ASP A 91 9.61 -3.24 6.01
N LEU A 92 9.36 -3.07 4.72
CA LEU A 92 9.94 -3.87 3.64
C LEU A 92 10.89 -3.02 2.78
N ALA A 93 11.44 -1.94 3.32
CA ALA A 93 12.15 -0.91 2.55
C ALA A 93 13.26 -1.47 1.67
N ASP A 94 13.96 -2.51 2.10
CA ASP A 94 15.07 -3.11 1.36
C ASP A 94 14.64 -3.85 0.09
N LYS A 95 13.35 -4.12 -0.08
CA LYS A 95 12.83 -4.80 -1.28
C LYS A 95 11.74 -4.04 -2.00
N VAL A 96 11.44 -2.80 -1.58
CA VAL A 96 10.43 -1.96 -2.21
C VAL A 96 11.08 -0.89 -3.07
N ILE A 97 10.63 -0.79 -4.30
CA ILE A 97 11.06 0.26 -5.23
C ILE A 97 9.85 1.16 -5.50
N TRP A 98 10.04 2.46 -5.28
CA TRP A 98 9.03 3.47 -5.57
C TRP A 98 9.37 4.15 -6.89
N LEU A 99 8.46 4.06 -7.85
CA LEU A 99 8.59 4.75 -9.14
C LEU A 99 7.55 5.86 -9.17
N MET A 100 8.01 7.10 -9.10
CA MET A 100 7.13 8.28 -9.07
C MET A 100 7.54 9.26 -10.17
N ASP A 101 6.56 9.85 -10.85
CA ASP A 101 6.88 10.97 -11.72
C ASP A 101 7.08 12.24 -10.88
N SER A 102 7.56 13.31 -11.52
CA SER A 102 7.84 14.56 -10.82
C SER A 102 6.58 15.19 -10.22
N SER A 103 5.44 15.00 -10.87
CA SER A 103 4.16 15.54 -10.39
C SER A 103 3.72 14.85 -9.09
N ALA A 104 3.82 13.52 -9.02
CA ALA A 104 3.49 12.77 -7.81
C ALA A 104 4.47 13.10 -6.67
N ALA A 105 5.73 13.36 -6.99
CA ALA A 105 6.76 13.67 -6.01
C ALA A 105 6.84 15.16 -5.65
N LYS A 106 5.92 15.97 -6.13
CA LYS A 106 5.99 17.45 -6.02
C LYS A 106 6.06 17.95 -4.58
N GLN A 107 5.44 17.24 -3.64
CA GLN A 107 5.45 17.59 -2.23
C GLN A 107 6.39 16.73 -1.39
N PHE A 108 7.14 15.85 -2.04
CA PHE A 108 8.10 14.98 -1.37
C PHE A 108 9.27 15.79 -0.80
#